data_55d223971417bfd42352bcc3f96dec9b
#
_entry.id   55d223971417bfd42352bcc3f96dec9b
#
_cell.length_a   1.000
_cell.length_b   1.000
_cell.length_c   1.000
_cell.angle_alpha   90.00
_cell.angle_beta   90.00
_cell.angle_gamma   90.00
#
_symmetry.space_group_name_H-M   'P 1'
#
loop_
_entity.id
_entity.type
_entity.pdbx_description
1 polymer ?
#
loop_
_entity_poly.entity_id
_entity_poly.type
_entity_poly.pdbx_seq_one_letter_code
_entity_poly.pdbx_strand_id
1 'polypeptide(L)'
;ERADSGFRSCASVQTSLVMWPIHALGSPEQKARWLPRLRSGEALGCFALTEPLSGSDPASLQTRAVPDGTSWRLTGYKRWATNGNKAEVAVVWAKAGGDDARSIRGFLVERGQFQARPIPGKMSLRASDSAELILDGAVGEPLPGATGLGAALKCLNEARYGIAWGAVGAATACFAAARDYVKERKQFGKPLGAFQLVQEKLARMYTDIGLAQLSCVQLARLKERSALTPVQVSFAKRAHVAMALEAARSARDLLGANGITLAYPPIRHLLNLETVKTYEGTHDVHTLVLGKHITGLDAFA
;
A
#
# COMPACT_ATOMS: atom_id res chain seq x y z
N GLU A 1 -3.41 -10.87 2.02
CA GLU A 1 -4.25 -9.94 2.82
C GLU A 1 -5.44 -10.63 3.48
N ARG A 2 -5.77 -11.85 3.05
CA ARG A 2 -6.86 -12.64 3.66
C ARG A 2 -6.72 -12.78 5.19
N ALA A 3 -5.51 -12.89 5.71
CA ALA A 3 -5.28 -12.92 7.15
C ALA A 3 -5.36 -11.51 7.76
N ASP A 4 -4.57 -10.56 7.25
CA ASP A 4 -4.53 -9.18 7.75
C ASP A 4 -3.84 -8.24 6.75
N SER A 5 -4.38 -7.03 6.55
CA SER A 5 -3.80 -6.01 5.67
C SER A 5 -2.47 -5.46 6.21
N GLY A 6 -2.24 -5.51 7.53
CA GLY A 6 -0.98 -5.09 8.13
C GLY A 6 0.18 -5.99 7.71
N PHE A 7 0.00 -7.31 7.74
CA PHE A 7 0.99 -8.27 7.24
C PHE A 7 1.25 -8.09 5.73
N ARG A 8 0.19 -7.92 4.95
CA ARG A 8 0.35 -7.65 3.51
C ARG A 8 1.14 -6.36 3.29
N SER A 9 0.87 -5.29 4.07
CA SER A 9 1.60 -4.03 3.96
C SER A 9 3.09 -4.19 4.24
N CYS A 10 3.46 -4.92 5.29
CA CYS A 10 4.87 -5.23 5.59
C CYS A 10 5.55 -5.95 4.41
N ALA A 11 4.92 -7.00 3.88
CA ALA A 11 5.46 -7.77 2.76
C ALA A 11 5.52 -6.94 1.46
N SER A 12 4.48 -6.13 1.19
CA SER A 12 4.41 -5.27 0.00
C SER A 12 5.49 -4.19 0.01
N VAL A 13 5.72 -3.55 1.15
CA VAL A 13 6.80 -2.56 1.28
C VAL A 13 8.16 -3.22 1.08
N GLN A 14 8.40 -4.37 1.74
CA GLN A 14 9.65 -5.12 1.58
C GLN A 14 9.92 -5.44 0.11
N THR A 15 8.95 -5.99 -0.60
CA THR A 15 9.13 -6.48 -1.98
C THR A 15 9.03 -5.36 -3.01
N SER A 16 7.93 -4.60 -3.02
CA SER A 16 7.61 -3.67 -4.10
C SER A 16 8.22 -2.28 -3.92
N LEU A 17 8.46 -1.84 -2.67
CA LEU A 17 8.92 -0.48 -2.37
C LEU A 17 10.38 -0.43 -1.89
N VAL A 18 10.99 -1.58 -1.56
CA VAL A 18 12.40 -1.67 -1.17
C VAL A 18 13.19 -2.55 -2.14
N MET A 19 12.85 -3.83 -2.26
CA MET A 19 13.61 -4.73 -3.14
C MET A 19 13.48 -4.34 -4.62
N TRP A 20 12.27 -3.98 -5.07
CA TRP A 20 12.07 -3.61 -6.48
C TRP A 20 12.87 -2.36 -6.88
N PRO A 21 12.84 -1.21 -6.17
CA PRO A 21 13.67 -0.07 -6.55
C PRO A 21 15.18 -0.37 -6.48
N ILE A 22 15.66 -1.16 -5.53
CA ILE A 22 17.07 -1.58 -5.50
C ILE A 22 17.38 -2.44 -6.74
N HIS A 23 16.50 -3.38 -7.10
CA HIS A 23 16.66 -4.24 -8.27
C HIS A 23 16.62 -3.44 -9.59
N ALA A 24 15.64 -2.58 -9.75
CA ALA A 24 15.39 -1.88 -11.00
C ALA A 24 16.27 -0.63 -11.20
N LEU A 25 16.63 0.05 -10.10
CA LEU A 25 17.22 1.39 -10.14
C LEU A 25 18.61 1.47 -9.45
N GLY A 26 19.01 0.44 -8.72
CA GLY A 26 20.26 0.39 -7.98
C GLY A 26 21.46 -0.04 -8.83
N SER A 27 22.68 0.24 -8.33
CA SER A 27 23.92 -0.26 -8.91
C SER A 27 24.10 -1.78 -8.69
N PRO A 28 25.02 -2.45 -9.41
CA PRO A 28 25.36 -3.85 -9.16
C PRO A 28 25.77 -4.12 -7.69
N GLU A 29 26.55 -3.22 -7.09
CA GLU A 29 27.05 -3.33 -5.72
C GLU A 29 25.89 -3.21 -4.71
N GLN A 30 24.97 -2.27 -4.92
CA GLN A 30 23.77 -2.10 -4.10
C GLN A 30 22.88 -3.34 -4.17
N LYS A 31 22.70 -3.91 -5.35
CA LYS A 31 21.93 -5.15 -5.54
C LYS A 31 22.58 -6.33 -4.82
N ALA A 32 23.89 -6.52 -4.97
CA ALA A 32 24.63 -7.59 -4.33
C ALA A 32 24.60 -7.47 -2.79
N ARG A 33 24.71 -6.26 -2.25
CA ARG A 33 24.68 -5.99 -0.81
C ARG A 33 23.33 -6.21 -0.17
N TRP A 34 22.25 -5.74 -0.79
CA TRP A 34 20.94 -5.65 -0.15
C TRP A 34 19.96 -6.76 -0.52
N LEU A 35 19.87 -7.16 -1.80
CA LEU A 35 18.80 -8.06 -2.24
C LEU A 35 18.82 -9.43 -1.57
N PRO A 36 19.97 -10.10 -1.34
CA PRO A 36 19.98 -11.40 -0.65
C PRO A 36 19.42 -11.31 0.77
N ARG A 37 19.86 -10.32 1.56
CA ARG A 37 19.45 -10.11 2.95
C ARG A 37 17.98 -9.71 3.07
N LEU A 38 17.49 -8.85 2.16
CA LEU A 38 16.08 -8.45 2.12
C LEU A 38 15.17 -9.61 1.71
N ARG A 39 15.63 -10.46 0.78
CA ARG A 39 14.89 -11.64 0.32
C ARG A 39 14.75 -12.72 1.37
N SER A 40 15.81 -12.96 2.13
CA SER A 40 15.80 -13.95 3.23
C SER A 40 15.01 -13.48 4.45
N GLY A 41 14.71 -12.17 4.56
CA GLY A 41 14.14 -11.56 5.76
C GLY A 41 15.16 -11.28 6.87
N GLU A 42 16.46 -11.50 6.62
CA GLU A 42 17.54 -11.10 7.54
C GLU A 42 17.54 -9.59 7.75
N ALA A 43 17.29 -8.82 6.70
CA ALA A 43 17.11 -7.38 6.77
C ALA A 43 15.69 -6.97 6.36
N LEU A 44 15.14 -5.99 7.07
CA LEU A 44 13.92 -5.30 6.68
C LEU A 44 14.26 -3.94 6.08
N GLY A 45 13.46 -3.51 5.12
CA GLY A 45 13.54 -2.17 4.57
C GLY A 45 12.25 -1.40 4.70
N CYS A 46 12.34 -0.08 4.58
CA CYS A 46 11.19 0.81 4.52
C CYS A 46 11.28 1.78 3.34
N PHE A 47 10.15 2.38 2.99
CA PHE A 47 10.03 3.36 1.91
C PHE A 47 9.56 4.69 2.48
N ALA A 48 10.29 5.76 2.20
CA ALA A 48 10.13 7.05 2.83
C ALA A 48 9.96 8.17 1.78
N LEU A 49 8.74 8.33 1.30
CA LEU A 49 8.33 9.38 0.36
C LEU A 49 7.50 10.45 1.07
N THR A 50 6.44 10.04 1.76
CA THR A 50 5.43 10.89 2.38
C THR A 50 6.01 11.72 3.53
N GLU A 51 5.57 12.97 3.63
CA GLU A 51 5.91 13.92 4.70
C GLU A 51 4.63 14.45 5.36
N PRO A 52 4.72 15.12 6.51
CA PRO A 52 3.54 15.66 7.19
C PRO A 52 2.70 16.61 6.31
N LEU A 53 3.33 17.37 5.43
CA LEU A 53 2.67 18.33 4.52
C LEU A 53 2.65 17.89 3.06
N SER A 54 3.15 16.70 2.74
CA SER A 54 3.23 16.19 1.36
C SER A 54 2.81 14.72 1.32
N GLY A 55 1.54 14.47 1.00
CA GLY A 55 0.95 13.15 0.86
C GLY A 55 0.51 12.86 -0.56
N SER A 56 -0.70 13.31 -0.95
CA SER A 56 -1.25 13.14 -2.31
C SER A 56 -0.50 13.91 -3.37
N ASP A 57 0.17 15.00 -2.98
CA ASP A 57 1.13 15.73 -3.82
C ASP A 57 2.57 15.44 -3.39
N PRO A 58 3.20 14.37 -3.88
CA PRO A 58 4.58 14.04 -3.54
C PRO A 58 5.62 14.98 -4.18
N ALA A 59 5.24 15.81 -5.15
CA ALA A 59 6.13 16.82 -5.73
C ALA A 59 6.47 17.93 -4.73
N SER A 60 5.57 18.18 -3.78
CA SER A 60 5.72 19.21 -2.75
C SER A 60 6.63 18.81 -1.57
N LEU A 61 7.24 17.62 -1.59
CA LEU A 61 8.10 17.15 -0.50
C LEU A 61 9.22 18.17 -0.17
N GLN A 62 9.56 18.25 1.12
CA GLN A 62 10.50 19.25 1.66
C GLN A 62 11.90 18.68 1.96
N THR A 63 12.03 17.36 2.14
CA THR A 63 13.33 16.72 2.40
C THR A 63 14.34 17.07 1.32
N ARG A 64 15.53 17.50 1.75
CA ARG A 64 16.64 17.96 0.90
C ARG A 64 17.80 16.98 0.96
N ALA A 65 18.49 16.86 -0.17
CA ALA A 65 19.75 16.15 -0.28
C ALA A 65 20.81 17.09 -0.88
N VAL A 66 21.97 17.17 -0.21
CA VAL A 66 23.11 17.99 -0.63
C VAL A 66 24.31 17.06 -0.89
N PRO A 67 25.08 17.24 -1.97
CA PRO A 67 26.26 16.44 -2.25
C PRO A 67 27.31 16.53 -1.13
N ASP A 68 27.92 15.39 -0.79
CA ASP A 68 29.02 15.28 0.18
C ASP A 68 30.03 14.21 -0.32
N GLY A 69 30.98 14.63 -1.15
CA GLY A 69 31.91 13.72 -1.83
C GLY A 69 31.18 12.76 -2.77
N THR A 70 31.33 11.47 -2.52
CA THR A 70 30.65 10.40 -3.26
C THR A 70 29.26 10.04 -2.69
N SER A 71 28.89 10.62 -1.55
CA SER A 71 27.61 10.44 -0.87
C SER A 71 26.80 11.74 -0.86
N TRP A 72 25.67 11.70 -0.14
CA TRP A 72 24.76 12.84 0.01
C TRP A 72 24.34 12.97 1.46
N ARG A 73 24.15 14.20 1.92
CA ARG A 73 23.57 14.55 3.22
C ARG A 73 22.10 14.87 3.05
N LEU A 74 21.24 14.07 3.72
CA LEU A 74 19.80 14.24 3.69
C LEU A 74 19.31 14.87 4.99
N THR A 75 18.48 15.92 4.85
CA THR A 75 17.82 16.58 5.98
C THR A 75 16.32 16.69 5.70
N GLY A 76 15.49 16.24 6.62
CA GLY A 76 14.05 16.27 6.48
C GLY A 76 13.33 15.32 7.41
N TYR A 77 12.01 15.23 7.21
CA TYR A 77 11.11 14.48 8.08
C TYR A 77 10.13 13.66 7.24
N LYS A 78 10.16 12.34 7.40
CA LYS A 78 9.28 11.42 6.69
C LYS A 78 8.24 10.81 7.63
N ARG A 79 7.06 10.53 7.12
CA ARG A 79 5.96 9.99 7.91
C ARG A 79 5.33 8.77 7.25
N TRP A 80 4.74 7.90 8.06
CA TRP A 80 4.04 6.69 7.62
C TRP A 80 4.95 5.64 6.96
N ALA A 81 6.25 5.60 7.31
CA ALA A 81 7.15 4.58 6.81
C ALA A 81 6.84 3.22 7.45
N THR A 82 6.21 2.32 6.67
CA THR A 82 5.99 0.93 7.10
C THR A 82 7.32 0.22 7.27
N ASN A 83 7.47 -0.57 8.33
CA ASN A 83 8.70 -1.23 8.78
C ASN A 83 9.78 -0.28 9.33
N GLY A 84 9.55 1.04 9.39
CA GLY A 84 10.60 2.03 9.67
C GLY A 84 11.29 1.88 11.00
N ASN A 85 10.60 1.41 12.06
CA ASN A 85 11.23 1.18 13.36
C ASN A 85 12.21 0.00 13.36
N LYS A 86 12.09 -0.93 12.41
CA LYS A 86 12.89 -2.17 12.30
C LYS A 86 13.76 -2.19 11.05
N ALA A 87 13.66 -1.17 10.19
CA ALA A 87 14.36 -1.15 8.91
C ALA A 87 15.88 -1.04 9.10
N GLU A 88 16.63 -1.89 8.41
CA GLU A 88 18.08 -1.79 8.25
C GLU A 88 18.47 -0.83 7.12
N VAL A 89 17.57 -0.64 6.15
CA VAL A 89 17.74 0.29 5.05
C VAL A 89 16.41 0.98 4.72
N ALA A 90 16.47 2.29 4.45
CA ALA A 90 15.35 3.08 3.96
C ALA A 90 15.61 3.53 2.52
N VAL A 91 14.61 3.37 1.65
CA VAL A 91 14.56 4.04 0.34
C VAL A 91 13.93 5.41 0.54
N VAL A 92 14.76 6.45 0.60
CA VAL A 92 14.34 7.83 0.91
C VAL A 92 14.31 8.67 -0.35
N TRP A 93 13.22 9.41 -0.56
CA TRP A 93 13.09 10.36 -1.65
C TRP A 93 13.28 11.79 -1.15
N ALA A 94 14.18 12.53 -1.82
CA ALA A 94 14.55 13.90 -1.45
C ALA A 94 14.79 14.76 -2.70
N LYS A 95 14.61 16.08 -2.58
CA LYS A 95 15.00 17.03 -3.60
C LYS A 95 16.52 17.24 -3.58
N ALA A 96 17.16 17.13 -4.74
CA ALA A 96 18.60 17.20 -4.92
C ALA A 96 18.94 18.19 -6.03
N GLY A 97 19.44 19.38 -5.66
CA GLY A 97 19.90 20.41 -6.59
C GLY A 97 18.80 21.28 -7.22
N GLY A 98 17.55 21.20 -6.73
CA GLY A 98 16.44 22.02 -7.23
C GLY A 98 15.16 21.82 -6.43
N ASP A 99 14.09 22.53 -6.81
CA ASP A 99 12.82 22.57 -6.10
C ASP A 99 11.66 21.86 -6.85
N ASP A 100 11.86 21.53 -8.10
CA ASP A 100 10.85 20.90 -8.95
C ASP A 100 10.80 19.35 -8.81
N ALA A 101 9.80 18.73 -9.41
CA ALA A 101 9.62 17.29 -9.40
C ALA A 101 10.76 16.51 -10.10
N ARG A 102 11.53 17.15 -10.99
CA ARG A 102 12.68 16.55 -11.70
C ARG A 102 13.91 16.47 -10.81
N SER A 103 14.01 17.33 -9.79
CA SER A 103 15.10 17.31 -8.80
C SER A 103 14.98 16.18 -7.79
N ILE A 104 13.84 15.51 -7.69
CA ILE A 104 13.62 14.42 -6.75
C ILE A 104 14.49 13.21 -7.14
N ARG A 105 15.19 12.64 -6.14
CA ARG A 105 16.03 11.45 -6.28
C ARG A 105 15.78 10.47 -5.15
N GLY A 106 16.02 9.19 -5.43
CA GLY A 106 15.96 8.12 -4.44
C GLY A 106 17.35 7.80 -3.88
N PHE A 107 17.40 7.59 -2.57
CA PHE A 107 18.62 7.29 -1.82
C PHE A 107 18.42 6.05 -0.95
N LEU A 108 19.47 5.25 -0.79
CA LEU A 108 19.56 4.25 0.28
C LEU A 108 20.17 4.92 1.51
N VAL A 109 19.45 4.87 2.61
CA VAL A 109 19.89 5.40 3.92
C VAL A 109 19.89 4.23 4.90
N GLU A 110 21.07 3.90 5.45
CA GLU A 110 21.23 2.76 6.34
C GLU A 110 20.78 3.06 7.77
N ARG A 111 20.48 2.02 8.53
CA ARG A 111 20.20 2.09 9.96
C ARG A 111 21.34 2.81 10.69
N GLY A 112 20.99 3.70 11.62
CA GLY A 112 21.98 4.56 12.31
C GLY A 112 22.15 5.94 11.67
N GLN A 113 21.75 6.11 10.40
CA GLN A 113 21.74 7.42 9.73
C GLN A 113 20.40 8.18 9.93
N PHE A 114 19.35 7.52 10.38
CA PHE A 114 18.04 8.13 10.66
C PHE A 114 17.52 7.73 12.05
N GLN A 115 16.77 8.63 12.67
CA GLN A 115 16.01 8.31 13.86
C GLN A 115 14.60 7.87 13.45
N ALA A 116 14.17 6.68 13.87
CA ALA A 116 12.81 6.21 13.69
C ALA A 116 12.00 6.41 14.98
N ARG A 117 10.76 6.89 14.83
CA ARG A 117 9.81 7.05 15.95
C ARG A 117 8.51 6.31 15.61
N PRO A 118 8.01 5.43 16.47
CA PRO A 118 6.76 4.74 16.23
C PRO A 118 5.58 5.71 16.21
N ILE A 119 4.61 5.44 15.30
CA ILE A 119 3.34 6.20 15.27
C ILE A 119 2.32 5.44 16.12
N PRO A 120 1.97 5.94 17.32
CA PRO A 120 1.04 5.28 18.22
C PRO A 120 -0.42 5.53 17.81
N GLY A 121 -1.36 4.83 18.46
CA GLY A 121 -2.79 5.13 18.45
C GLY A 121 -3.52 4.78 17.14
N LYS A 122 -2.92 4.01 16.25
CA LYS A 122 -3.60 3.59 15.01
C LYS A 122 -4.76 2.65 15.32
N MET A 123 -5.94 2.95 14.76
CA MET A 123 -7.10 2.05 14.77
C MET A 123 -7.09 1.04 13.61
N SER A 124 -6.28 1.31 12.61
CA SER A 124 -6.13 0.54 11.38
C SER A 124 -4.69 0.05 11.23
N LEU A 125 -4.49 -1.05 10.49
CA LEU A 125 -3.17 -1.67 10.24
C LEU A 125 -2.35 -1.86 11.54
N ARG A 126 -2.99 -2.31 12.60
CA ARG A 126 -2.35 -2.47 13.92
C ARG A 126 -1.25 -3.53 13.92
N ALA A 127 -1.32 -4.51 13.01
CA ALA A 127 -0.27 -5.52 12.80
C ALA A 127 0.90 -5.01 11.94
N SER A 128 0.85 -3.77 11.45
CA SER A 128 1.92 -3.16 10.68
C SER A 128 2.70 -2.16 11.52
N ASP A 129 4.01 -2.28 11.56
CA ASP A 129 4.89 -1.25 12.08
C ASP A 129 4.81 -0.01 11.20
N SER A 130 4.68 1.18 11.80
CA SER A 130 4.68 2.46 11.08
C SER A 130 5.51 3.47 11.85
N ALA A 131 6.41 4.16 11.17
CA ALA A 131 7.32 5.10 11.78
C ALA A 131 7.30 6.48 11.11
N GLU A 132 7.72 7.45 11.89
CA GLU A 132 8.30 8.69 11.41
C GLU A 132 9.81 8.51 11.30
N LEU A 133 10.43 9.04 10.24
CA LEU A 133 11.88 9.04 10.07
C LEU A 133 12.39 10.47 10.09
N ILE A 134 13.32 10.74 10.99
CA ILE A 134 14.01 12.03 11.11
C ILE A 134 15.39 11.86 10.50
N LEU A 135 15.69 12.72 9.53
CA LEU A 135 16.95 12.79 8.81
C LEU A 135 17.63 14.12 9.19
N ASP A 136 18.75 14.04 9.87
CA ASP A 136 19.54 15.21 10.28
C ASP A 136 20.97 15.06 9.77
N GLY A 137 21.22 15.53 8.56
CA GLY A 137 22.48 15.31 7.87
C GLY A 137 22.77 13.82 7.57
N ALA A 138 21.73 13.01 7.43
CA ALA A 138 21.82 11.57 7.22
C ALA A 138 22.62 11.24 5.95
N VAL A 139 23.60 10.35 6.05
CA VAL A 139 24.37 9.89 4.88
C VAL A 139 23.47 8.99 4.03
N GLY A 140 23.32 9.36 2.76
CA GLY A 140 22.57 8.62 1.77
C GLY A 140 23.38 8.29 0.54
N GLU A 141 23.25 7.05 0.07
CA GLU A 141 23.82 6.57 -1.18
C GLU A 141 22.78 6.69 -2.29
N PRO A 142 23.04 7.43 -3.39
CA PRO A 142 22.04 7.59 -4.45
C PRO A 142 21.79 6.27 -5.18
N LEU A 143 20.52 5.97 -5.47
CA LEU A 143 20.14 4.93 -6.43
C LEU A 143 20.29 5.51 -7.84
N PRO A 144 21.22 5.01 -8.71
CA PRO A 144 21.57 5.67 -9.97
C PRO A 144 20.38 5.88 -10.92
N GLY A 145 19.44 4.93 -10.97
CA GLY A 145 18.24 4.99 -11.79
C GLY A 145 17.06 5.74 -11.16
N ALA A 146 17.16 6.18 -9.90
CA ALA A 146 16.05 6.78 -9.17
C ALA A 146 16.02 8.32 -9.32
N THR A 147 15.77 8.79 -10.56
CA THR A 147 15.77 10.21 -10.92
C THR A 147 14.37 10.70 -11.31
N GLY A 148 13.99 11.86 -10.77
CA GLY A 148 12.68 12.47 -10.96
C GLY A 148 11.57 11.75 -10.18
N LEU A 149 10.46 12.45 -9.95
CA LEU A 149 9.26 11.89 -9.29
C LEU A 149 8.74 10.64 -9.99
N GLY A 150 8.87 10.55 -11.32
CA GLY A 150 8.45 9.40 -12.11
C GLY A 150 9.05 8.07 -11.63
N ALA A 151 10.28 8.06 -11.12
CA ALA A 151 10.90 6.86 -10.55
C ALA A 151 10.19 6.41 -9.27
N ALA A 152 9.84 7.34 -8.37
CA ALA A 152 9.03 7.02 -7.18
C ALA A 152 7.65 6.48 -7.55
N LEU A 153 6.99 7.07 -8.55
CA LEU A 153 5.67 6.63 -9.02
C LEU A 153 5.71 5.23 -9.65
N LYS A 154 6.81 4.84 -10.30
CA LYS A 154 6.99 3.45 -10.79
C LYS A 154 7.02 2.46 -9.62
N CYS A 155 7.74 2.77 -8.53
CA CYS A 155 7.73 1.94 -7.31
C CYS A 155 6.31 1.78 -6.75
N LEU A 156 5.57 2.89 -6.66
CA LEU A 156 4.18 2.86 -6.19
C LEU A 156 3.26 2.04 -7.10
N ASN A 157 3.48 2.02 -8.41
CA ASN A 157 2.66 1.20 -9.32
C ASN A 157 2.82 -0.30 -9.05
N GLU A 158 4.03 -0.76 -8.73
CA GLU A 158 4.27 -2.15 -8.33
C GLU A 158 3.52 -2.50 -7.04
N ALA A 159 3.57 -1.63 -6.04
CA ALA A 159 2.85 -1.83 -4.78
C ALA A 159 1.32 -1.77 -4.96
N ARG A 160 0.81 -0.82 -5.74
CA ARG A 160 -0.63 -0.68 -6.04
C ARG A 160 -1.22 -1.90 -6.73
N TYR A 161 -0.45 -2.54 -7.63
CA TYR A 161 -0.82 -3.83 -8.21
C TYR A 161 -1.04 -4.89 -7.12
N GLY A 162 -0.13 -5.00 -6.16
CA GLY A 162 -0.26 -5.90 -5.01
C GLY A 162 -1.46 -5.56 -4.10
N ILE A 163 -1.78 -4.27 -3.92
CA ILE A 163 -2.96 -3.83 -3.17
C ILE A 163 -4.25 -4.28 -3.85
N ALA A 164 -4.33 -4.20 -5.18
CA ALA A 164 -5.53 -4.63 -5.91
C ALA A 164 -5.85 -6.12 -5.67
N TRP A 165 -4.83 -6.98 -5.63
CA TRP A 165 -4.95 -8.39 -5.24
C TRP A 165 -5.31 -8.57 -3.77
N GLY A 166 -4.64 -7.82 -2.90
CA GLY A 166 -4.81 -7.90 -1.46
C GLY A 166 -6.24 -7.58 -1.01
N ALA A 167 -6.85 -6.55 -1.58
CA ALA A 167 -8.22 -6.16 -1.29
C ALA A 167 -9.23 -7.30 -1.56
N VAL A 168 -9.03 -8.04 -2.65
CA VAL A 168 -9.85 -9.24 -2.95
C VAL A 168 -9.69 -10.32 -1.88
N GLY A 169 -8.47 -10.50 -1.37
CA GLY A 169 -8.20 -11.42 -0.26
C GLY A 169 -8.93 -11.03 1.03
N ALA A 170 -8.94 -9.75 1.39
CA ALA A 170 -9.67 -9.24 2.55
C ALA A 170 -11.19 -9.42 2.39
N ALA A 171 -11.74 -9.08 1.21
CA ALA A 171 -13.14 -9.29 0.90
C ALA A 171 -13.56 -10.78 1.01
N THR A 172 -12.72 -11.67 0.48
CA THR A 172 -12.93 -13.13 0.55
C THR A 172 -12.98 -13.62 2.01
N ALA A 173 -12.12 -13.10 2.89
CA ALA A 173 -12.13 -13.44 4.31
C ALA A 173 -13.41 -12.97 4.99
N CYS A 174 -13.86 -11.75 4.71
CA CYS A 174 -15.11 -11.21 5.23
C CYS A 174 -16.32 -12.00 4.76
N PHE A 175 -16.38 -12.34 3.47
CA PHE A 175 -17.43 -13.18 2.90
C PHE A 175 -17.48 -14.56 3.55
N ALA A 176 -16.34 -15.24 3.71
CA ALA A 176 -16.29 -16.56 4.32
C ALA A 176 -16.82 -16.53 5.76
N ALA A 177 -16.37 -15.55 6.57
CA ALA A 177 -16.83 -15.39 7.95
C ALA A 177 -18.35 -15.13 8.03
N ALA A 178 -18.88 -14.26 7.17
CA ALA A 178 -20.32 -13.98 7.12
C ALA A 178 -21.14 -15.20 6.67
N ARG A 179 -20.72 -15.86 5.60
CA ARG A 179 -21.37 -17.07 5.06
C ARG A 179 -21.48 -18.15 6.12
N ASP A 180 -20.39 -18.44 6.83
CA ASP A 180 -20.36 -19.53 7.81
C ASP A 180 -21.23 -19.16 9.04
N TYR A 181 -21.14 -17.91 9.51
CA TYR A 181 -21.98 -17.43 10.62
C TYR A 181 -23.48 -17.52 10.32
N VAL A 182 -23.96 -17.08 9.15
CA VAL A 182 -25.41 -17.06 8.84
C VAL A 182 -25.98 -18.46 8.59
N LYS A 183 -25.14 -19.46 8.32
CA LYS A 183 -25.56 -20.88 8.22
C LYS A 183 -25.84 -21.47 9.58
N GLU A 184 -25.13 -21.04 10.61
CA GLU A 184 -25.25 -21.60 11.98
C GLU A 184 -26.20 -20.77 12.86
N ARG A 185 -26.10 -19.44 12.81
CA ARG A 185 -26.90 -18.53 13.64
C ARG A 185 -28.37 -18.57 13.26
N LYS A 186 -29.23 -18.88 14.24
CA LYS A 186 -30.68 -18.92 14.08
C LYS A 186 -31.36 -17.72 14.72
N GLN A 187 -32.34 -17.16 14.06
CA GLN A 187 -33.35 -16.23 14.58
C GLN A 187 -34.71 -16.52 13.93
N PHE A 188 -35.80 -16.21 14.60
CA PHE A 188 -37.17 -16.50 14.12
C PHE A 188 -37.35 -17.97 13.69
N GLY A 189 -36.74 -18.89 14.43
CA GLY A 189 -36.88 -20.34 14.27
C GLY A 189 -36.03 -20.97 13.14
N LYS A 190 -35.25 -20.19 12.36
CA LYS A 190 -34.49 -20.71 11.23
C LYS A 190 -33.09 -20.03 11.11
N PRO A 191 -32.14 -20.65 10.38
CA PRO A 191 -30.82 -20.00 10.11
C PRO A 191 -30.99 -18.66 9.43
N LEU A 192 -30.09 -17.68 9.75
CA LEU A 192 -30.11 -16.38 9.11
C LEU A 192 -29.97 -16.47 7.60
N GLY A 193 -29.19 -17.42 7.10
CA GLY A 193 -29.00 -17.68 5.67
C GLY A 193 -30.28 -18.12 4.92
N ALA A 194 -31.38 -18.42 5.62
CA ALA A 194 -32.69 -18.75 5.03
C ALA A 194 -33.57 -17.50 4.78
N PHE A 195 -33.07 -16.28 5.08
CA PHE A 195 -33.79 -15.04 4.83
C PHE A 195 -33.34 -14.40 3.52
N GLN A 196 -34.27 -13.89 2.72
CA GLN A 196 -34.01 -13.33 1.39
C GLN A 196 -33.01 -12.16 1.42
N LEU A 197 -33.15 -11.22 2.38
CA LEU A 197 -32.24 -10.07 2.50
C LEU A 197 -30.81 -10.48 2.91
N VAL A 198 -30.65 -11.59 3.60
CA VAL A 198 -29.33 -12.17 3.91
C VAL A 198 -28.71 -12.80 2.67
N GLN A 199 -29.51 -13.57 1.92
CA GLN A 199 -29.07 -14.18 0.66
C GLN A 199 -28.71 -13.13 -0.40
N GLU A 200 -29.46 -12.03 -0.49
CA GLU A 200 -29.15 -10.90 -1.37
C GLU A 200 -27.75 -10.33 -1.10
N LYS A 201 -27.44 -10.03 0.18
CA LYS A 201 -26.12 -9.52 0.58
C LYS A 201 -25.01 -10.51 0.22
N LEU A 202 -25.20 -11.79 0.50
CA LEU A 202 -24.22 -12.83 0.17
C LEU A 202 -24.03 -13.00 -1.34
N ALA A 203 -25.11 -12.98 -2.13
CA ALA A 203 -25.05 -13.09 -3.58
C ALA A 203 -24.30 -11.91 -4.20
N ARG A 204 -24.56 -10.67 -3.74
CA ARG A 204 -23.83 -9.47 -4.18
C ARG A 204 -22.35 -9.58 -3.84
N MET A 205 -21.99 -9.90 -2.58
CA MET A 205 -20.60 -10.08 -2.18
C MET A 205 -19.89 -11.12 -3.04
N TYR A 206 -20.54 -12.27 -3.29
CA TYR A 206 -19.98 -13.36 -4.10
C TYR A 206 -19.72 -12.91 -5.54
N THR A 207 -20.69 -12.22 -6.15
CA THR A 207 -20.58 -11.71 -7.52
C THR A 207 -19.45 -10.68 -7.65
N ASP A 208 -19.41 -9.69 -6.76
CA ASP A 208 -18.43 -8.61 -6.80
C ASP A 208 -17.00 -9.12 -6.57
N ILE A 209 -16.83 -10.06 -5.64
CA ILE A 209 -15.54 -10.72 -5.39
C ILE A 209 -15.12 -11.53 -6.63
N GLY A 210 -16.05 -12.27 -7.25
CA GLY A 210 -15.78 -13.06 -8.45
C GLY A 210 -15.31 -12.18 -9.62
N LEU A 211 -15.97 -11.06 -9.88
CA LEU A 211 -15.58 -10.11 -10.90
C LEU A 211 -14.19 -9.50 -10.62
N ALA A 212 -13.90 -9.16 -9.36
CA ALA A 212 -12.59 -8.66 -8.96
C ALA A 212 -11.49 -9.72 -9.12
N GLN A 213 -11.76 -11.00 -8.85
CA GLN A 213 -10.84 -12.11 -9.09
C GLN A 213 -10.51 -12.26 -10.58
N LEU A 214 -11.52 -12.23 -11.45
CA LEU A 214 -11.33 -12.26 -12.90
C LEU A 214 -10.48 -11.07 -13.39
N SER A 215 -10.75 -9.87 -12.87
CA SER A 215 -9.94 -8.67 -13.12
C SER A 215 -8.48 -8.88 -12.69
N CYS A 216 -8.22 -9.43 -11.51
CA CYS A 216 -6.88 -9.74 -11.03
C CYS A 216 -6.13 -10.70 -12.00
N VAL A 217 -6.77 -11.76 -12.46
CA VAL A 217 -6.19 -12.70 -13.42
C VAL A 217 -5.82 -11.99 -14.73
N GLN A 218 -6.69 -11.11 -15.23
CA GLN A 218 -6.39 -10.33 -16.43
C GLN A 218 -5.22 -9.38 -16.23
N LEU A 219 -5.14 -8.70 -15.07
CA LEU A 219 -3.99 -7.83 -14.74
C LEU A 219 -2.68 -8.63 -14.68
N ALA A 220 -2.70 -9.86 -14.13
CA ALA A 220 -1.53 -10.74 -14.13
C ALA A 220 -1.06 -11.06 -15.55
N ARG A 221 -1.98 -11.45 -16.45
CA ARG A 221 -1.67 -11.71 -17.85
C ARG A 221 -1.09 -10.50 -18.56
N LEU A 222 -1.61 -9.30 -18.28
CA LEU A 222 -1.06 -8.06 -18.84
C LEU A 222 0.35 -7.78 -18.30
N LYS A 223 0.57 -8.02 -17.01
CA LYS A 223 1.89 -7.84 -16.39
C LYS A 223 2.94 -8.79 -16.95
N GLU A 224 2.62 -10.05 -17.12
CA GLU A 224 3.49 -11.06 -17.75
C GLU A 224 3.90 -10.70 -19.18
N ARG A 225 3.00 -10.05 -19.91
CA ARG A 225 3.24 -9.55 -21.29
C ARG A 225 3.87 -8.16 -21.33
N SER A 226 4.24 -7.57 -20.19
CA SER A 226 4.73 -6.19 -20.07
C SER A 226 3.77 -5.14 -20.67
N ALA A 227 2.47 -5.42 -20.67
CA ALA A 227 1.41 -4.58 -21.24
C ALA A 227 0.52 -3.91 -20.16
N LEU A 228 0.82 -4.13 -18.89
CA LEU A 228 0.08 -3.51 -17.79
C LEU A 228 0.43 -2.03 -17.67
N THR A 229 -0.58 -1.17 -17.75
CA THR A 229 -0.42 0.29 -17.66
C THR A 229 -0.73 0.82 -16.25
N PRO A 230 -0.17 2.00 -15.86
CA PRO A 230 -0.50 2.65 -14.59
C PRO A 230 -2.00 2.97 -14.43
N VAL A 231 -2.70 3.23 -15.53
CA VAL A 231 -4.15 3.49 -15.53
C VAL A 231 -4.94 2.25 -15.13
N GLN A 232 -4.57 1.08 -15.68
CA GLN A 232 -5.20 -0.20 -15.32
C GLN A 232 -4.93 -0.57 -13.86
N VAL A 233 -3.73 -0.28 -13.33
CA VAL A 233 -3.42 -0.45 -11.90
C VAL A 233 -4.26 0.47 -11.03
N SER A 234 -4.43 1.75 -11.44
CA SER A 234 -5.30 2.72 -10.74
C SER A 234 -6.76 2.28 -10.76
N PHE A 235 -7.25 1.80 -11.90
CA PHE A 235 -8.59 1.24 -12.04
C PHE A 235 -8.80 0.09 -11.03
N ALA A 236 -7.91 -0.89 -11.02
CA ALA A 236 -8.04 -2.05 -10.17
C ALA A 236 -7.95 -1.71 -8.68
N LYS A 237 -6.96 -0.91 -8.27
CA LYS A 237 -6.82 -0.48 -6.87
C LYS A 237 -8.08 0.24 -6.41
N ARG A 238 -8.59 1.19 -7.19
CA ARG A 238 -9.79 1.95 -6.88
C ARG A 238 -11.02 1.04 -6.74
N ALA A 239 -11.29 0.19 -7.74
CA ALA A 239 -12.48 -0.66 -7.79
C ALA A 239 -12.44 -1.76 -6.71
N HIS A 240 -11.32 -2.49 -6.58
CA HIS A 240 -11.23 -3.62 -5.67
C HIS A 240 -11.24 -3.19 -4.19
N VAL A 241 -10.64 -2.05 -3.85
CA VAL A 241 -10.67 -1.54 -2.47
C VAL A 241 -12.08 -1.06 -2.10
N ALA A 242 -12.79 -0.39 -3.00
CA ALA A 242 -14.18 0.01 -2.77
C ALA A 242 -15.08 -1.23 -2.57
N MET A 243 -14.97 -2.22 -3.44
CA MET A 243 -15.67 -3.50 -3.32
C MET A 243 -15.36 -4.19 -1.98
N ALA A 244 -14.09 -4.25 -1.58
CA ALA A 244 -13.67 -4.90 -0.34
C ALA A 244 -14.25 -4.20 0.91
N LEU A 245 -14.32 -2.87 0.90
CA LEU A 245 -14.98 -2.10 1.97
C LEU A 245 -16.46 -2.43 2.08
N GLU A 246 -17.19 -2.49 0.97
CA GLU A 246 -18.59 -2.85 0.96
C GLU A 246 -18.81 -4.30 1.43
N ALA A 247 -17.95 -5.22 1.00
CA ALA A 247 -17.97 -6.60 1.48
C ALA A 247 -17.71 -6.68 3.00
N ALA A 248 -16.75 -5.93 3.52
CA ALA A 248 -16.45 -5.90 4.95
C ALA A 248 -17.60 -5.30 5.77
N ARG A 249 -18.24 -4.21 5.29
CA ARG A 249 -19.43 -3.60 5.90
C ARG A 249 -20.62 -4.59 5.94
N SER A 250 -20.89 -5.21 4.81
CA SER A 250 -21.98 -6.21 4.69
C SER A 250 -21.74 -7.40 5.60
N ALA A 251 -20.50 -7.92 5.68
CA ALA A 251 -20.14 -9.00 6.57
C ALA A 251 -20.32 -8.61 8.04
N ARG A 252 -19.79 -7.43 8.44
CA ARG A 252 -19.97 -6.90 9.79
C ARG A 252 -21.45 -6.80 10.15
N ASP A 253 -22.29 -6.31 9.23
CA ASP A 253 -23.73 -6.17 9.42
C ASP A 253 -24.42 -7.52 9.60
N LEU A 254 -24.10 -8.51 8.77
CA LEU A 254 -24.64 -9.89 8.85
C LEU A 254 -24.31 -10.60 10.17
N LEU A 255 -23.23 -10.23 10.84
CA LEU A 255 -22.86 -10.76 12.15
C LEU A 255 -23.61 -10.07 13.30
N GLY A 256 -24.37 -9.01 13.05
CA GLY A 256 -25.07 -8.23 14.08
C GLY A 256 -24.11 -7.64 15.12
N ALA A 257 -24.45 -7.75 16.41
CA ALA A 257 -23.59 -7.25 17.50
C ALA A 257 -22.22 -7.94 17.54
N ASN A 258 -22.12 -9.21 17.15
CA ASN A 258 -20.84 -9.92 17.07
C ASN A 258 -19.88 -9.29 16.04
N GLY A 259 -20.43 -8.64 15.02
CA GLY A 259 -19.67 -8.01 13.97
C GLY A 259 -18.78 -6.83 14.39
N ILE A 260 -18.96 -6.28 15.61
CA ILE A 260 -18.11 -5.22 16.14
C ILE A 260 -17.02 -5.71 17.08
N THR A 261 -16.92 -7.02 17.30
CA THR A 261 -15.96 -7.63 18.22
C THR A 261 -14.72 -8.17 17.50
N LEU A 262 -13.62 -8.31 18.20
CA LEU A 262 -12.38 -8.91 17.67
C LEU A 262 -12.47 -10.43 17.49
N ALA A 263 -13.54 -11.07 17.95
CA ALA A 263 -13.78 -12.50 17.76
C ALA A 263 -14.01 -12.86 16.29
N TYR A 264 -14.42 -11.88 15.48
CA TYR A 264 -14.67 -12.06 14.05
C TYR A 264 -13.84 -11.08 13.21
N PRO A 265 -13.32 -11.53 12.04
CA PRO A 265 -12.40 -10.71 11.24
C PRO A 265 -13.01 -9.47 10.52
N PRO A 266 -14.32 -9.38 10.21
CA PRO A 266 -14.84 -8.30 9.37
C PRO A 266 -14.56 -6.90 9.88
N ILE A 267 -14.71 -6.62 11.19
CA ILE A 267 -14.44 -5.28 11.73
C ILE A 267 -12.96 -4.88 11.59
N ARG A 268 -12.04 -5.82 11.79
CA ARG A 268 -10.61 -5.57 11.61
C ARG A 268 -10.29 -5.28 10.14
N HIS A 269 -10.84 -6.05 9.20
CA HIS A 269 -10.69 -5.79 7.77
C HIS A 269 -11.33 -4.46 7.37
N LEU A 270 -12.49 -4.12 7.90
CA LEU A 270 -13.15 -2.85 7.65
C LEU A 270 -12.24 -1.67 8.05
N LEU A 271 -11.72 -1.66 9.28
CA LEU A 271 -10.80 -0.63 9.76
C LEU A 271 -9.52 -0.56 8.91
N ASN A 272 -8.95 -1.72 8.57
CA ASN A 272 -7.74 -1.78 7.75
C ASN A 272 -7.98 -1.25 6.32
N LEU A 273 -9.10 -1.58 5.72
CA LEU A 273 -9.45 -1.18 4.35
C LEU A 273 -9.69 0.33 4.22
N GLU A 274 -10.08 1.04 5.29
CA GLU A 274 -10.13 2.52 5.28
C GLU A 274 -8.72 3.12 5.06
N THR A 275 -7.67 2.51 5.64
CA THR A 275 -6.30 2.91 5.33
C THR A 275 -5.89 2.49 3.92
N VAL A 276 -6.26 1.28 3.49
CA VAL A 276 -5.96 0.80 2.13
C VAL A 276 -6.60 1.69 1.06
N LYS A 277 -7.78 2.26 1.34
CA LYS A 277 -8.44 3.27 0.50
C LYS A 277 -7.64 4.58 0.43
N THR A 278 -6.91 4.90 1.50
CA THR A 278 -6.27 6.22 1.68
C THR A 278 -4.83 6.26 1.16
N TYR A 279 -4.00 5.25 1.44
CA TYR A 279 -2.58 5.27 1.10
C TYR A 279 -2.27 4.84 -0.33
N GLU A 280 -1.01 5.09 -0.77
CA GLU A 280 -0.51 4.78 -2.12
C GLU A 280 -1.40 5.33 -3.24
N GLY A 281 -1.84 6.57 -3.07
CA GLY A 281 -2.88 7.21 -3.86
C GLY A 281 -4.24 6.96 -3.23
N THR A 282 -4.92 8.03 -2.84
CA THR A 282 -6.29 7.95 -2.33
C THR A 282 -7.24 7.46 -3.42
N HIS A 283 -8.43 7.03 -3.01
CA HIS A 283 -9.50 6.69 -3.95
C HIS A 283 -9.75 7.82 -4.96
N ASP A 284 -9.68 9.08 -4.50
CA ASP A 284 -9.90 10.26 -5.34
C ASP A 284 -8.75 10.52 -6.30
N VAL A 285 -7.48 10.36 -5.84
CA VAL A 285 -6.32 10.43 -6.74
C VAL A 285 -6.46 9.43 -7.90
N HIS A 286 -6.86 8.19 -7.61
CA HIS A 286 -7.12 7.21 -8.68
C HIS A 286 -8.30 7.57 -9.56
N THR A 287 -9.33 8.23 -9.00
CA THR A 287 -10.47 8.77 -9.79
C THR A 287 -9.97 9.82 -10.77
N LEU A 288 -9.09 10.76 -10.34
CA LEU A 288 -8.52 11.78 -11.22
C LEU A 288 -7.64 11.16 -12.32
N VAL A 289 -6.84 10.14 -12.00
CA VAL A 289 -6.05 9.41 -13.01
C VAL A 289 -6.95 8.80 -14.09
N LEU A 290 -8.07 8.19 -13.70
CA LEU A 290 -9.05 7.64 -14.64
C LEU A 290 -9.76 8.72 -15.41
N GLY A 291 -10.17 9.80 -14.74
CA GLY A 291 -10.83 10.96 -15.36
C GLY A 291 -9.96 11.57 -16.48
N LYS A 292 -8.68 11.80 -16.19
CA LYS A 292 -7.72 12.26 -17.20
C LYS A 292 -7.60 11.30 -18.38
N HIS A 293 -7.54 9.99 -18.12
CA HIS A 293 -7.48 8.99 -19.18
C HIS A 293 -8.72 8.98 -20.08
N ILE A 294 -9.92 9.14 -19.50
CA ILE A 294 -11.21 9.11 -20.20
C ILE A 294 -11.42 10.38 -21.00
N THR A 295 -11.07 11.54 -20.43
CA THR A 295 -11.40 12.86 -20.99
C THR A 295 -10.25 13.51 -21.75
N GLY A 296 -9.02 13.09 -21.51
CA GLY A 296 -7.80 13.78 -21.97
C GLY A 296 -7.47 15.06 -21.19
N LEU A 297 -8.29 15.45 -20.21
CA LEU A 297 -8.12 16.68 -19.43
C LEU A 297 -7.53 16.38 -18.06
N ASP A 298 -6.53 17.18 -17.67
CA ASP A 298 -5.88 17.05 -16.35
C ASP A 298 -6.72 17.76 -15.27
N ALA A 299 -6.98 17.07 -14.18
CA ALA A 299 -7.73 17.60 -13.04
C ALA A 299 -6.85 17.74 -11.77
N PHE A 300 -5.53 17.54 -11.88
CA PHE A 300 -4.58 17.76 -10.80
C PHE A 300 -4.03 19.21 -10.75
N ALA A 301 -4.20 19.96 -11.83
CA ALA A 301 -3.74 21.34 -11.96
C ALA A 301 -4.90 22.33 -11.95
#